data_b4e404962fec1403cacef06fa6625343
#
_entry.id   b4e404962fec1403cacef06fa6625343
#
_cell.length_a   1.000
_cell.length_b   1.000
_cell.length_c   1.000
_cell.angle_alpha   90.00
_cell.angle_beta   90.00
_cell.angle_gamma   90.00
#
_symmetry.space_group_name_H-M   'P 1'
#
loop_
_entity.id
_entity.type
_entity.pdbx_description
1 polymer ?
#
loop_
_entity_poly.entity_id
_entity_poly.type
_entity_poly.pdbx_seq_one_letter_code
_entity_poly.pdbx_strand_id
1 'polypeptide(L)'
;HGEGDGLPGLVVDIYGTVAVVQCHSVGMYLARQDIARAILAAYGDRITAIYDKSSQTVPFNARLGAVDGYLWGSSDHSAHVVTENGEKFLVNWEQGQKTGFFLDQRENRELVKRYSKGRTVLNTFCYTGGFSVYAMAGGAEKVCSVDSSERAVVLATENMKLNFGPQANFTETAADAVEYLKDIEDKYDLIILDPPAFAKHHKVLGNAMQGYKRLNARAISQIRPGGILFTFSCSQAVSKELFRTMIFSAAAIAGRNVRILHQLTQPADHPVSIYHPEGEYLKGLVLYVE
;
A
#
# COMPACT_ATOMS: atom_id res chain seq x y z
N HIS A 1 -11.49 -9.04 -7.49
CA HIS A 1 -11.10 -8.80 -6.09
C HIS A 1 -12.28 -9.09 -5.15
N GLY A 2 -12.38 -10.34 -4.67
CA GLY A 2 -13.29 -10.72 -3.62
C GLY A 2 -14.78 -10.52 -3.91
N GLU A 3 -15.49 -10.05 -2.92
CA GLU A 3 -16.94 -9.81 -2.94
C GLU A 3 -17.33 -8.74 -3.95
N GLY A 4 -16.45 -7.79 -4.24
CA GLY A 4 -16.69 -6.73 -5.21
C GLY A 4 -16.84 -7.26 -6.63
N ASP A 5 -16.13 -8.32 -6.98
CA ASP A 5 -16.20 -9.00 -8.28
C ASP A 5 -17.12 -10.24 -8.25
N GLY A 6 -17.90 -10.43 -7.18
CA GLY A 6 -18.80 -11.58 -7.04
C GLY A 6 -18.09 -12.92 -6.78
N LEU A 7 -16.81 -12.86 -6.37
CA LEU A 7 -15.99 -14.04 -6.04
C LEU A 7 -15.50 -13.97 -4.58
N PRO A 8 -16.40 -14.05 -3.59
CA PRO A 8 -16.06 -13.86 -2.18
C PRO A 8 -14.97 -14.82 -1.72
N GLY A 9 -13.95 -14.24 -1.10
CA GLY A 9 -12.79 -14.98 -0.60
C GLY A 9 -11.74 -15.33 -1.67
N LEU A 10 -11.77 -14.72 -2.85
CA LEU A 10 -10.76 -14.88 -3.89
C LEU A 10 -10.13 -13.52 -4.25
N VAL A 11 -8.81 -13.44 -4.20
CA VAL A 11 -8.03 -12.31 -4.75
C VAL A 11 -7.12 -12.85 -5.85
N VAL A 12 -7.08 -12.15 -6.99
CA VAL A 12 -6.17 -12.45 -8.10
C VAL A 12 -5.53 -11.14 -8.54
N ASP A 13 -4.22 -11.03 -8.33
CA ASP A 13 -3.42 -9.89 -8.77
C ASP A 13 -2.55 -10.30 -9.94
N ILE A 14 -2.46 -9.44 -10.96
CA ILE A 14 -1.68 -9.73 -12.17
C ILE A 14 -0.46 -8.83 -12.21
N TYR A 15 0.71 -9.44 -12.26
CA TYR A 15 2.01 -8.80 -12.37
C TYR A 15 2.66 -9.17 -13.71
N GLY A 16 2.48 -8.30 -14.71
CA GLY A 16 2.92 -8.59 -16.07
C GLY A 16 2.24 -9.83 -16.63
N THR A 17 2.97 -10.94 -16.76
CA THR A 17 2.46 -12.21 -17.26
C THR A 17 2.17 -13.25 -16.17
N VAL A 18 2.27 -12.87 -14.90
CA VAL A 18 2.06 -13.79 -13.77
C VAL A 18 0.81 -13.39 -13.00
N ALA A 19 -0.07 -14.34 -12.77
CA ALA A 19 -1.22 -14.18 -11.87
C ALA A 19 -0.88 -14.74 -10.49
N VAL A 20 -1.08 -13.96 -9.44
CA VAL A 20 -0.92 -14.38 -8.04
C VAL A 20 -2.29 -14.52 -7.42
N VAL A 21 -2.58 -15.70 -6.92
CA VAL A 21 -3.89 -16.07 -6.35
C VAL A 21 -3.79 -16.16 -4.83
N GLN A 22 -4.73 -15.55 -4.12
CA GLN A 22 -4.92 -15.76 -2.69
C GLN A 22 -6.36 -16.21 -2.40
N CYS A 23 -6.48 -17.34 -1.72
CA CYS A 23 -7.76 -17.88 -1.27
C CYS A 23 -7.95 -17.53 0.21
N HIS A 24 -9.02 -16.82 0.52
CA HIS A 24 -9.42 -16.43 1.87
C HIS A 24 -10.56 -17.29 2.43
N SER A 25 -11.02 -18.30 1.69
CA SER A 25 -12.00 -19.28 2.12
C SER A 25 -11.56 -20.70 1.74
N VAL A 26 -12.04 -21.70 2.51
CA VAL A 26 -11.76 -23.11 2.22
C VAL A 26 -12.31 -23.51 0.85
N GLY A 27 -13.50 -23.02 0.49
CA GLY A 27 -14.12 -23.34 -0.81
C GLY A 27 -13.27 -22.87 -2.00
N MET A 28 -12.77 -21.62 -1.95
CA MET A 28 -11.89 -21.09 -2.98
C MET A 28 -10.56 -21.85 -3.05
N TYR A 29 -9.99 -22.21 -1.90
CA TYR A 29 -8.75 -22.99 -1.88
C TYR A 29 -8.92 -24.38 -2.49
N LEU A 30 -10.01 -25.07 -2.20
CA LEU A 30 -10.31 -26.38 -2.81
C LEU A 30 -10.54 -26.27 -4.32
N ALA A 31 -11.12 -25.15 -4.78
CA ALA A 31 -11.37 -24.87 -6.20
C ALA A 31 -10.16 -24.25 -6.94
N ARG A 32 -8.98 -24.05 -6.31
CA ARG A 32 -7.86 -23.28 -6.88
C ARG A 32 -7.38 -23.77 -8.24
N GLN A 33 -7.48 -25.07 -8.53
CA GLN A 33 -7.12 -25.62 -9.83
C GLN A 33 -8.13 -25.24 -10.93
N ASP A 34 -9.42 -25.17 -10.58
CA ASP A 34 -10.47 -24.71 -11.48
C ASP A 34 -10.33 -23.20 -11.73
N ILE A 35 -9.98 -22.45 -10.69
CA ILE A 35 -9.69 -21.02 -10.78
C ILE A 35 -8.49 -20.80 -11.72
N ALA A 36 -7.42 -21.58 -11.59
CA ALA A 36 -6.28 -21.50 -12.49
C ALA A 36 -6.67 -21.76 -13.95
N ARG A 37 -7.49 -22.79 -14.20
CA ARG A 37 -8.03 -23.06 -15.56
C ARG A 37 -8.89 -21.91 -16.09
N ALA A 38 -9.70 -21.30 -15.23
CA ALA A 38 -10.54 -20.16 -15.62
C ALA A 38 -9.70 -18.92 -15.96
N ILE A 39 -8.62 -18.65 -15.20
CA ILE A 39 -7.67 -17.57 -15.49
C ILE A 39 -7.02 -17.79 -16.87
N LEU A 40 -6.54 -19.01 -17.14
CA LEU A 40 -5.94 -19.34 -18.44
C LEU A 40 -6.96 -19.21 -19.59
N ALA A 41 -8.20 -19.63 -19.38
CA ALA A 41 -9.26 -19.49 -20.38
C ALA A 41 -9.59 -18.01 -20.67
N ALA A 42 -9.54 -17.14 -19.65
CA ALA A 42 -9.86 -15.72 -19.81
C ALA A 42 -8.70 -14.90 -20.42
N TYR A 43 -7.47 -15.23 -20.08
CA TYR A 43 -6.29 -14.44 -20.45
C TYR A 43 -5.44 -15.06 -21.57
N GLY A 44 -5.57 -16.38 -21.82
CA GLY A 44 -4.78 -17.09 -22.84
C GLY A 44 -3.28 -16.93 -22.63
N ASP A 45 -2.57 -16.71 -23.72
CA ASP A 45 -1.10 -16.59 -23.74
C ASP A 45 -0.55 -15.36 -23.01
N ARG A 46 -1.42 -14.46 -22.55
CA ARG A 46 -1.00 -13.31 -21.73
C ARG A 46 -0.54 -13.70 -20.33
N ILE A 47 -0.92 -14.88 -19.84
CA ILE A 47 -0.48 -15.41 -18.55
C ILE A 47 0.46 -16.60 -18.80
N THR A 48 1.69 -16.48 -18.31
CA THR A 48 2.75 -17.49 -18.42
C THR A 48 2.94 -18.30 -17.14
N ALA A 49 2.43 -17.82 -16.00
CA ALA A 49 2.47 -18.57 -14.75
C ALA A 49 1.33 -18.13 -13.80
N ILE A 50 0.89 -19.04 -12.94
CA ILE A 50 -0.07 -18.80 -11.88
C ILE A 50 0.52 -19.31 -10.57
N TYR A 51 0.67 -18.40 -9.60
CA TYR A 51 1.21 -18.68 -8.27
C TYR A 51 0.12 -18.63 -7.21
N ASP A 52 -0.04 -19.68 -6.43
CA ASP A 52 -0.91 -19.74 -5.25
C ASP A 52 -0.14 -19.25 -4.02
N LYS A 53 -0.61 -18.19 -3.39
CA LYS A 53 -0.06 -17.62 -2.15
C LYS A 53 -1.09 -17.64 -1.03
N SER A 54 -1.74 -18.77 -0.85
CA SER A 54 -2.86 -18.92 0.08
C SER A 54 -2.49 -19.45 1.45
N SER A 55 -1.25 -19.92 1.67
CA SER A 55 -0.86 -20.62 2.91
C SER A 55 -1.13 -19.80 4.18
N GLN A 56 -1.03 -18.47 4.10
CA GLN A 56 -1.25 -17.55 5.22
C GLN A 56 -2.66 -16.93 5.26
N THR A 57 -3.45 -17.08 4.20
CA THR A 57 -4.76 -16.44 4.06
C THR A 57 -5.92 -17.42 4.19
N VAL A 58 -5.73 -18.69 3.82
CA VAL A 58 -6.76 -19.70 3.94
C VAL A 58 -7.03 -20.04 5.41
N PRO A 59 -8.30 -19.97 5.86
CA PRO A 59 -8.65 -20.38 7.22
C PRO A 59 -8.42 -21.88 7.43
N PHE A 60 -8.10 -22.28 8.66
CA PHE A 60 -7.86 -23.67 9.05
C PHE A 60 -6.69 -24.35 8.29
N ASN A 61 -5.66 -23.60 7.88
CA ASN A 61 -4.54 -24.14 7.12
C ASN A 61 -3.90 -25.38 7.76
N ALA A 62 -3.80 -25.45 9.10
CA ALA A 62 -3.26 -26.61 9.80
C ALA A 62 -4.00 -27.94 9.46
N ARG A 63 -5.27 -27.87 9.02
CA ARG A 63 -6.06 -29.02 8.57
C ARG A 63 -5.98 -29.26 7.07
N LEU A 64 -5.70 -28.23 6.29
CA LEU A 64 -5.67 -28.28 4.83
C LEU A 64 -4.28 -28.58 4.29
N GLY A 65 -3.21 -28.30 5.07
CA GLY A 65 -1.84 -28.43 4.64
C GLY A 65 -1.50 -27.52 3.42
N ALA A 66 -2.09 -26.33 3.39
CA ALA A 66 -1.89 -25.40 2.27
C ALA A 66 -0.42 -24.93 2.21
N VAL A 67 0.16 -25.06 1.04
CA VAL A 67 1.54 -24.64 0.75
C VAL A 67 1.48 -23.73 -0.48
N ASP A 68 2.25 -22.64 -0.43
CA ASP A 68 2.40 -21.72 -1.55
C ASP A 68 3.20 -22.39 -2.68
N GLY A 69 2.84 -22.06 -3.93
CA GLY A 69 3.53 -22.65 -5.09
C GLY A 69 2.82 -22.38 -6.42
N TYR A 70 3.47 -22.77 -7.52
CA TYR A 70 2.89 -22.61 -8.84
C TYR A 70 1.79 -23.65 -9.10
N LEU A 71 0.61 -23.14 -9.49
CA LEU A 71 -0.50 -23.96 -9.98
C LEU A 71 -0.34 -24.28 -11.47
N TRP A 72 0.32 -23.41 -12.22
CA TRP A 72 0.60 -23.55 -13.63
C TRP A 72 1.84 -22.74 -14.03
N GLY A 73 2.63 -23.26 -14.98
CA GLY A 73 3.84 -22.60 -15.44
C GLY A 73 4.91 -22.48 -14.35
N SER A 74 5.84 -21.61 -14.60
CA SER A 74 6.86 -21.20 -13.64
C SER A 74 7.42 -19.84 -14.05
N SER A 75 8.05 -19.15 -13.12
CA SER A 75 8.73 -17.89 -13.40
C SER A 75 10.08 -17.86 -12.70
N ASP A 76 11.05 -17.20 -13.31
CA ASP A 76 12.35 -17.00 -12.68
C ASP A 76 12.22 -15.99 -11.53
N HIS A 77 12.57 -16.40 -10.31
CA HIS A 77 12.18 -15.77 -9.05
C HIS A 77 12.98 -14.52 -8.68
N SER A 78 14.01 -14.20 -9.43
CA SER A 78 15.02 -13.28 -8.90
C SER A 78 14.69 -11.80 -9.09
N ALA A 79 13.86 -11.39 -10.05
CA ALA A 79 13.44 -10.00 -10.20
C ALA A 79 12.39 -9.85 -11.31
N HIS A 80 11.11 -9.86 -10.94
CA HIS A 80 10.07 -9.46 -11.89
C HIS A 80 9.94 -7.97 -11.94
N VAL A 81 10.40 -7.37 -13.04
CA VAL A 81 10.12 -5.97 -13.33
C VAL A 81 8.73 -5.87 -13.94
N VAL A 82 7.84 -5.19 -13.24
CA VAL A 82 6.50 -4.86 -13.73
C VAL A 82 6.39 -3.35 -13.95
N THR A 83 5.46 -2.94 -14.81
CA THR A 83 5.22 -1.52 -15.09
C THR A 83 3.83 -1.12 -14.61
N GLU A 84 3.75 -0.03 -13.86
CA GLU A 84 2.51 0.60 -13.44
C GLU A 84 2.56 2.09 -13.83
N ASN A 85 1.63 2.55 -14.67
CA ASN A 85 1.55 3.94 -15.18
C ASN A 85 2.88 4.49 -15.74
N GLY A 86 3.71 3.62 -16.34
CA GLY A 86 5.01 3.98 -16.90
C GLY A 86 6.20 3.82 -15.95
N GLU A 87 5.96 3.71 -14.64
CA GLU A 87 7.00 3.48 -13.65
C GLU A 87 7.26 1.97 -13.46
N LYS A 88 8.51 1.59 -13.20
CA LYS A 88 8.95 0.20 -13.08
C LYS A 88 9.11 -0.21 -11.63
N PHE A 89 8.73 -1.43 -11.29
CA PHE A 89 8.84 -1.99 -9.95
C PHE A 89 9.35 -3.42 -9.97
N LEU A 90 10.26 -3.72 -9.08
CA LEU A 90 10.66 -5.08 -8.73
C LEU A 90 9.60 -5.67 -7.81
N VAL A 91 8.89 -6.68 -8.25
CA VAL A 91 7.86 -7.37 -7.47
C VAL A 91 8.29 -8.79 -7.19
N ASN A 92 8.24 -9.17 -5.93
CA ASN A 92 8.51 -10.53 -5.48
C ASN A 92 7.25 -11.08 -4.78
N TRP A 93 6.45 -11.86 -5.50
CA TRP A 93 5.23 -12.46 -4.94
C TRP A 93 5.50 -13.59 -3.96
N GLU A 94 6.62 -14.28 -4.04
CA GLU A 94 6.93 -15.40 -3.14
C GLU A 94 7.26 -14.90 -1.73
N GLN A 95 8.11 -13.89 -1.63
CA GLN A 95 8.64 -13.40 -0.36
C GLN A 95 8.08 -12.03 0.07
N GLY A 96 7.40 -11.31 -0.82
CA GLY A 96 6.77 -10.02 -0.54
C GLY A 96 5.53 -10.13 0.34
N GLN A 97 5.09 -9.01 0.85
CA GLN A 97 3.84 -8.94 1.61
C GLN A 97 2.63 -9.15 0.68
N LYS A 98 1.54 -9.72 1.20
CA LYS A 98 0.34 -10.05 0.45
C LYS A 98 0.70 -10.78 -0.86
N THR A 99 0.29 -10.27 -2.01
CA THR A 99 0.60 -10.80 -3.34
C THR A 99 1.95 -10.34 -3.90
N GLY A 100 2.65 -9.41 -3.23
CA GLY A 100 3.97 -8.89 -3.64
C GLY A 100 4.04 -7.37 -3.74
N PHE A 101 2.95 -6.71 -4.13
CA PHE A 101 2.85 -5.26 -4.24
C PHE A 101 1.43 -4.79 -3.83
N PHE A 102 1.27 -3.50 -3.52
CA PHE A 102 -0.01 -2.93 -3.10
C PHE A 102 -0.69 -2.21 -4.27
N LEU A 103 -1.41 -2.96 -5.11
CA LEU A 103 -2.10 -2.43 -6.30
C LEU A 103 -3.25 -1.48 -5.92
N ASP A 104 -3.82 -1.66 -4.74
CA ASP A 104 -4.89 -0.84 -4.19
C ASP A 104 -4.50 0.63 -3.96
N GLN A 105 -3.20 0.96 -3.95
CA GLN A 105 -2.71 2.33 -3.80
C GLN A 105 -2.32 3.00 -5.14
N ARG A 106 -2.53 2.35 -6.29
CA ARG A 106 -2.07 2.85 -7.61
C ARG A 106 -2.53 4.27 -7.93
N GLU A 107 -3.81 4.57 -7.75
CA GLU A 107 -4.37 5.89 -8.04
C GLU A 107 -3.91 6.94 -7.02
N ASN A 108 -3.72 6.52 -5.77
CA ASN A 108 -3.19 7.38 -4.73
C ASN A 108 -1.70 7.72 -4.98
N ARG A 109 -0.92 6.77 -5.51
CA ARG A 109 0.46 7.04 -5.97
C ARG A 109 0.48 8.06 -7.11
N GLU A 110 -0.42 7.92 -8.09
CA GLU A 110 -0.53 8.88 -9.20
C GLU A 110 -0.90 10.29 -8.69
N LEU A 111 -1.72 10.39 -7.65
CA LEU A 111 -2.02 11.67 -7.03
C LEU A 111 -0.81 12.27 -6.31
N VAL A 112 -0.01 11.45 -5.61
CA VAL A 112 1.27 11.91 -5.02
C VAL A 112 2.20 12.46 -6.10
N LYS A 113 2.31 11.81 -7.27
CA LYS A 113 3.08 12.31 -8.42
C LYS A 113 2.69 13.76 -8.78
N ARG A 114 1.39 14.04 -8.85
CA ARG A 114 0.88 15.38 -9.18
C ARG A 114 1.23 16.46 -8.15
N TYR A 115 1.35 16.09 -6.88
CA TYR A 115 1.66 17.01 -5.80
C TYR A 115 3.17 17.17 -5.52
N SER A 116 4.03 16.41 -6.17
CA SER A 116 5.46 16.29 -5.79
C SER A 116 6.39 17.32 -6.42
N LYS A 117 5.99 17.98 -7.51
CA LYS A 117 6.89 18.87 -8.26
C LYS A 117 7.51 19.96 -7.36
N GLY A 118 8.85 20.03 -7.36
CA GLY A 118 9.63 21.03 -6.62
C GLY A 118 9.56 20.86 -5.09
N ARG A 119 9.21 19.68 -4.58
CA ARG A 119 9.04 19.42 -3.15
C ARG A 119 10.06 18.44 -2.60
N THR A 120 10.39 18.63 -1.33
CA THR A 120 11.07 17.62 -0.52
C THR A 120 10.04 16.70 0.11
N VAL A 121 10.10 15.41 -0.24
CA VAL A 121 9.08 14.41 0.08
C VAL A 121 9.59 13.43 1.11
N LEU A 122 8.78 13.13 2.14
CA LEU A 122 8.98 12.05 3.09
C LEU A 122 7.91 10.96 2.86
N ASN A 123 8.34 9.75 2.57
CA ASN A 123 7.49 8.57 2.50
C ASN A 123 7.77 7.65 3.69
N THR A 124 6.87 7.61 4.66
CA THR A 124 6.96 6.71 5.83
C THR A 124 6.16 5.44 5.59
N PHE A 125 6.60 4.33 6.23
CA PHE A 125 6.07 2.98 5.98
C PHE A 125 6.18 2.65 4.49
N CYS A 126 7.35 2.97 3.92
CA CYS A 126 7.50 3.07 2.48
C CYS A 126 7.44 1.72 1.75
N TYR A 127 7.57 0.60 2.48
CA TYR A 127 7.67 -0.74 1.89
C TYR A 127 8.69 -0.74 0.74
N THR A 128 8.30 -1.16 -0.46
CA THR A 128 9.19 -1.18 -1.64
C THR A 128 9.30 0.17 -2.37
N GLY A 129 8.90 1.27 -1.74
CA GLY A 129 9.07 2.62 -2.26
C GLY A 129 8.07 3.05 -3.35
N GLY A 130 6.91 2.41 -3.44
CA GLY A 130 5.93 2.72 -4.49
C GLY A 130 5.59 4.22 -4.56
N PHE A 131 5.24 4.85 -3.45
CA PHE A 131 4.99 6.29 -3.41
C PHE A 131 6.25 7.13 -3.69
N SER A 132 7.44 6.65 -3.28
CA SER A 132 8.70 7.35 -3.50
C SER A 132 9.07 7.45 -4.99
N VAL A 133 8.87 6.36 -5.74
CA VAL A 133 9.08 6.33 -7.20
C VAL A 133 8.15 7.33 -7.87
N TYR A 134 6.87 7.33 -7.53
CA TYR A 134 5.90 8.27 -8.09
C TYR A 134 6.19 9.73 -7.69
N ALA A 135 6.66 9.97 -6.47
CA ALA A 135 7.06 11.32 -6.05
C ALA A 135 8.24 11.83 -6.89
N MET A 136 9.26 11.01 -7.09
CA MET A 136 10.41 11.37 -7.94
C MET A 136 9.99 11.57 -9.41
N ALA A 137 9.15 10.69 -9.95
CA ALA A 137 8.59 10.84 -11.31
C ALA A 137 7.76 12.12 -11.46
N GLY A 138 7.16 12.61 -10.38
CA GLY A 138 6.44 13.88 -10.31
C GLY A 138 7.33 15.12 -10.23
N GLY A 139 8.65 14.95 -10.22
CA GLY A 139 9.61 16.05 -10.15
C GLY A 139 9.88 16.55 -8.72
N ALA A 140 9.81 15.66 -7.73
CA ALA A 140 10.30 15.98 -6.39
C ALA A 140 11.79 16.37 -6.44
N GLU A 141 12.18 17.39 -5.66
CA GLU A 141 13.58 17.78 -5.55
C GLU A 141 14.41 16.78 -4.76
N LYS A 142 13.80 16.21 -3.74
CA LYS A 142 14.37 15.15 -2.91
C LYS A 142 13.28 14.24 -2.38
N VAL A 143 13.58 12.95 -2.30
CA VAL A 143 12.69 11.95 -1.67
C VAL A 143 13.46 11.21 -0.57
N CYS A 144 12.84 11.10 0.59
CA CYS A 144 13.31 10.29 1.70
C CYS A 144 12.30 9.17 1.98
N SER A 145 12.76 7.92 2.02
CA SER A 145 11.96 6.74 2.35
C SER A 145 12.34 6.21 3.72
N VAL A 146 11.34 5.91 4.55
CA VAL A 146 11.53 5.35 5.89
C VAL A 146 10.65 4.12 6.07
N ASP A 147 11.24 3.02 6.47
CA ASP A 147 10.55 1.78 6.86
C ASP A 147 11.34 1.09 7.98
N SER A 148 10.68 0.34 8.83
CA SER A 148 11.34 -0.45 9.87
C SER A 148 12.04 -1.70 9.34
N SER A 149 11.72 -2.13 8.14
CA SER A 149 12.29 -3.28 7.46
C SER A 149 13.47 -2.89 6.57
N GLU A 150 14.69 -3.28 6.92
CA GLU A 150 15.89 -3.09 6.09
C GLU A 150 15.70 -3.65 4.68
N ARG A 151 15.05 -4.81 4.55
CA ARG A 151 14.76 -5.42 3.26
C ARG A 151 13.83 -4.56 2.40
N ALA A 152 12.82 -3.93 3.01
CA ALA A 152 11.92 -3.03 2.30
C ALA A 152 12.67 -1.80 1.79
N VAL A 153 13.54 -1.23 2.61
CA VAL A 153 14.38 -0.08 2.28
C VAL A 153 15.34 -0.38 1.12
N VAL A 154 15.96 -1.57 1.12
CA VAL A 154 16.82 -2.02 0.00
C VAL A 154 16.01 -2.10 -1.30
N LEU A 155 14.82 -2.70 -1.28
CA LEU A 155 13.95 -2.79 -2.46
C LEU A 155 13.47 -1.42 -2.93
N ALA A 156 13.20 -0.49 -2.02
CA ALA A 156 12.86 0.89 -2.38
C ALA A 156 14.01 1.57 -3.12
N THR A 157 15.25 1.36 -2.67
CA THR A 157 16.46 1.87 -3.33
C THR A 157 16.65 1.26 -4.73
N GLU A 158 16.41 -0.05 -4.87
CA GLU A 158 16.48 -0.73 -6.17
C GLU A 158 15.42 -0.20 -7.14
N ASN A 159 14.19 0.00 -6.69
CA ASN A 159 13.12 0.59 -7.48
C ASN A 159 13.42 2.03 -7.90
N MET A 160 14.02 2.83 -7.03
CA MET A 160 14.48 4.18 -7.38
C MET A 160 15.56 4.14 -8.46
N LYS A 161 16.58 3.28 -8.29
CA LYS A 161 17.67 3.12 -9.28
C LYS A 161 17.16 2.62 -10.62
N LEU A 162 16.18 1.71 -10.61
CA LEU A 162 15.56 1.13 -11.82
C LEU A 162 14.89 2.19 -12.69
N ASN A 163 14.32 3.23 -12.09
CA ASN A 163 13.59 4.29 -12.79
C ASN A 163 14.47 5.52 -13.10
N PHE A 164 15.34 5.92 -12.18
CA PHE A 164 16.03 7.22 -12.23
C PHE A 164 17.54 7.11 -12.21
N GLY A 165 18.07 5.90 -12.15
CA GLY A 165 19.51 5.67 -12.05
C GLY A 165 20.09 6.01 -10.65
N PRO A 166 21.41 5.84 -10.49
CA PRO A 166 22.08 6.00 -9.19
C PRO A 166 22.23 7.46 -8.75
N GLN A 167 21.94 8.42 -9.62
CA GLN A 167 22.08 9.88 -9.35
C GLN A 167 20.78 10.51 -8.81
N ALA A 168 19.71 9.72 -8.62
CA ALA A 168 18.48 10.24 -8.03
C ALA A 168 18.75 10.86 -6.66
N ASN A 169 18.15 12.02 -6.39
CA ASN A 169 18.25 12.67 -5.08
C ASN A 169 17.31 11.97 -4.07
N PHE A 170 17.72 10.79 -3.69
CA PHE A 170 16.98 9.85 -2.86
C PHE A 170 17.81 9.44 -1.64
N THR A 171 17.15 9.38 -0.50
CA THR A 171 17.73 8.85 0.74
C THR A 171 16.77 7.85 1.35
N GLU A 172 17.31 6.81 1.96
CA GLU A 172 16.57 5.77 2.64
C GLU A 172 17.05 5.59 4.08
N THR A 173 16.14 5.20 4.95
CA THR A 173 16.46 4.95 6.36
C THR A 173 15.64 3.78 6.91
N ALA A 174 16.33 2.78 7.43
CA ALA A 174 15.69 1.71 8.19
C ALA A 174 15.47 2.20 9.62
N ALA A 175 14.24 2.62 9.95
CA ALA A 175 13.88 3.16 11.25
C ALA A 175 12.38 3.03 11.54
N ASP A 176 12.02 3.10 12.81
CA ASP A 176 10.62 3.29 13.21
C ASP A 176 10.13 4.67 12.73
N ALA A 177 9.05 4.68 11.94
CA ALA A 177 8.52 5.90 11.33
C ALA A 177 8.00 6.90 12.38
N VAL A 178 7.45 6.40 13.51
CA VAL A 178 6.93 7.27 14.58
C VAL A 178 8.07 7.97 15.31
N GLU A 179 9.20 7.27 15.52
CA GLU A 179 10.40 7.86 16.09
C GLU A 179 11.05 8.84 15.10
N TYR A 180 11.17 8.46 13.83
CA TYR A 180 11.75 9.32 12.78
C TYR A 180 11.04 10.66 12.67
N LEU A 181 9.70 10.66 12.75
CA LEU A 181 8.87 11.88 12.70
C LEU A 181 9.10 12.86 13.88
N LYS A 182 9.90 12.51 14.90
CA LYS A 182 10.14 13.43 16.03
C LYS A 182 11.05 14.60 15.69
N ASP A 183 11.97 14.42 14.75
CA ASP A 183 13.07 15.35 14.47
C ASP A 183 13.11 15.77 12.99
N ILE A 184 11.93 16.06 12.42
CA ILE A 184 11.79 16.44 11.01
C ILE A 184 11.27 17.87 10.79
N GLU A 185 11.25 18.69 11.85
CA GLU A 185 10.68 20.04 11.81
C GLU A 185 11.09 20.80 10.55
N ASP A 186 10.08 21.23 9.78
CA ASP A 186 10.18 22.01 8.56
C ASP A 186 11.14 21.46 7.47
N LYS A 187 11.47 20.17 7.51
CA LYS A 187 12.34 19.53 6.49
C LYS A 187 11.60 19.12 5.22
N TYR A 188 10.29 18.87 5.31
CA TYR A 188 9.50 18.28 4.23
C TYR A 188 8.28 19.10 3.87
N ASP A 189 8.05 19.23 2.55
CA ASP A 189 6.89 19.91 1.97
C ASP A 189 5.73 18.96 1.70
N LEU A 190 6.03 17.66 1.56
CA LEU A 190 5.06 16.60 1.37
C LEU A 190 5.42 15.40 2.24
N ILE A 191 4.47 14.92 3.04
CA ILE A 191 4.62 13.74 3.88
C ILE A 191 3.56 12.71 3.50
N ILE A 192 3.95 11.43 3.44
CA ILE A 192 3.06 10.30 3.21
C ILE A 192 3.09 9.40 4.44
N LEU A 193 1.92 9.14 5.01
CA LEU A 193 1.69 8.22 6.13
C LEU A 193 0.80 7.08 5.67
N ASP A 194 1.37 5.93 5.35
CA ASP A 194 0.64 4.72 4.97
C ASP A 194 0.94 3.57 5.94
N PRO A 195 0.57 3.70 7.22
CA PRO A 195 0.90 2.71 8.24
C PRO A 195 0.14 1.40 8.01
N PRO A 196 0.68 0.27 8.51
CA PRO A 196 -0.06 -0.97 8.57
C PRO A 196 -1.32 -0.83 9.41
N ALA A 197 -2.29 -1.73 9.22
CA ALA A 197 -3.55 -1.71 9.96
C ALA A 197 -3.29 -1.81 11.48
N PHE A 198 -3.52 -0.71 12.20
CA PHE A 198 -3.39 -0.68 13.67
C PHE A 198 -4.50 -1.45 14.39
N ALA A 199 -5.65 -1.66 13.73
CA ALA A 199 -6.74 -2.48 14.27
C ALA A 199 -7.15 -3.54 13.24
N LYS A 200 -6.88 -4.81 13.56
CA LYS A 200 -7.44 -5.97 12.81
C LYS A 200 -8.83 -6.36 13.32
N HIS A 201 -9.17 -5.98 14.55
CA HIS A 201 -10.44 -6.33 15.21
C HIS A 201 -10.94 -5.17 16.08
N HIS A 202 -12.25 -5.07 16.25
CA HIS A 202 -12.90 -4.02 17.06
C HIS A 202 -12.40 -3.95 18.52
N LYS A 203 -11.95 -5.05 19.11
CA LYS A 203 -11.42 -5.08 20.50
C LYS A 203 -10.19 -4.19 20.72
N VAL A 204 -9.41 -3.90 19.68
CA VAL A 204 -8.21 -3.06 19.76
C VAL A 204 -8.40 -1.67 19.13
N LEU A 205 -9.65 -1.32 18.78
CA LEU A 205 -9.98 -0.09 18.09
C LEU A 205 -9.52 1.16 18.87
N GLY A 206 -9.71 1.19 20.18
CA GLY A 206 -9.30 2.32 21.03
C GLY A 206 -7.80 2.62 20.93
N ASN A 207 -6.96 1.59 21.00
CA ASN A 207 -5.50 1.73 20.87
C ASN A 207 -5.10 2.17 19.44
N ALA A 208 -5.75 1.62 18.43
CA ALA A 208 -5.53 2.00 17.04
C ALA A 208 -5.88 3.48 16.79
N MET A 209 -7.01 3.95 17.34
CA MET A 209 -7.40 5.37 17.27
C MET A 209 -6.33 6.28 17.86
N GLN A 210 -5.79 5.93 19.02
CA GLN A 210 -4.70 6.70 19.64
C GLN A 210 -3.40 6.65 18.80
N GLY A 211 -3.11 5.51 18.16
CA GLY A 211 -1.98 5.36 17.24
C GLY A 211 -2.10 6.31 16.04
N TYR A 212 -3.23 6.25 15.32
CA TYR A 212 -3.48 7.14 14.18
C TYR A 212 -3.47 8.62 14.58
N LYS A 213 -4.10 8.97 15.71
CA LYS A 213 -4.13 10.34 16.21
C LYS A 213 -2.72 10.86 16.49
N ARG A 214 -1.89 10.11 17.23
CA ARG A 214 -0.52 10.50 17.58
C ARG A 214 0.38 10.63 16.34
N LEU A 215 0.31 9.66 15.42
CA LEU A 215 1.08 9.67 14.18
C LEU A 215 0.77 10.92 13.36
N ASN A 216 -0.52 11.21 13.14
CA ASN A 216 -0.95 12.36 12.35
C ASN A 216 -0.69 13.69 13.05
N ALA A 217 -0.91 13.79 14.38
CA ALA A 217 -0.59 15.01 15.13
C ALA A 217 0.88 15.38 14.99
N ARG A 218 1.76 14.37 15.02
CA ARG A 218 3.20 14.59 14.85
C ARG A 218 3.53 15.06 13.44
N ALA A 219 3.04 14.40 12.41
CA ALA A 219 3.29 14.82 11.03
C ALA A 219 2.75 16.24 10.76
N ILE A 220 1.55 16.55 11.24
CA ILE A 220 0.93 17.89 11.10
C ILE A 220 1.75 18.96 11.82
N SER A 221 2.29 18.67 13.01
CA SER A 221 3.10 19.66 13.75
C SER A 221 4.46 19.91 13.12
N GLN A 222 5.02 18.94 12.39
CA GLN A 222 6.41 18.95 11.90
C GLN A 222 6.54 19.30 10.41
N ILE A 223 5.46 19.20 9.63
CA ILE A 223 5.49 19.52 8.21
C ILE A 223 5.61 21.03 8.00
N ARG A 224 6.32 21.46 6.96
CA ARG A 224 6.42 22.89 6.59
C ARG A 224 5.06 23.54 6.48
N PRO A 225 4.92 24.81 6.86
CA PRO A 225 3.73 25.60 6.54
C PRO A 225 3.43 25.60 5.03
N GLY A 226 2.18 25.34 4.66
CA GLY A 226 1.79 25.15 3.25
C GLY A 226 2.08 23.74 2.72
N GLY A 227 2.49 22.82 3.59
CA GLY A 227 2.80 21.44 3.23
C GLY A 227 1.57 20.59 2.94
N ILE A 228 1.79 19.48 2.23
CA ILE A 228 0.77 18.50 1.85
C ILE A 228 1.00 17.21 2.61
N LEU A 229 0.00 16.73 3.32
CA LEU A 229 0.03 15.46 4.03
C LEU A 229 -0.94 14.47 3.40
N PHE A 230 -0.41 13.35 2.89
CA PHE A 230 -1.19 12.17 2.54
C PHE A 230 -1.24 11.24 3.75
N THR A 231 -2.41 10.87 4.20
CA THR A 231 -2.55 9.96 5.35
C THR A 231 -3.60 8.91 5.07
N PHE A 232 -3.27 7.65 5.41
CA PHE A 232 -4.07 6.48 5.08
C PHE A 232 -4.40 5.61 6.29
N SER A 233 -5.44 4.81 6.14
CA SER A 233 -5.77 3.69 7.01
C SER A 233 -6.37 2.55 6.19
N CYS A 234 -5.80 1.36 6.29
CA CYS A 234 -6.35 0.11 5.74
C CYS A 234 -7.06 -0.75 6.80
N SER A 235 -7.33 -0.21 7.99
CA SER A 235 -8.02 -0.93 9.07
C SER A 235 -9.51 -1.03 8.77
N GLN A 236 -10.05 -2.24 8.57
CA GLN A 236 -11.50 -2.46 8.36
C GLN A 236 -12.35 -1.97 9.54
N ALA A 237 -11.85 -2.11 10.79
CA ALA A 237 -12.54 -1.66 11.99
C ALA A 237 -12.65 -0.13 12.13
N VAL A 238 -11.96 0.64 11.29
CA VAL A 238 -11.97 2.11 11.29
C VAL A 238 -12.83 2.61 10.14
N SER A 239 -13.97 3.25 10.43
CA SER A 239 -14.81 3.87 9.40
C SER A 239 -14.18 5.17 8.85
N LYS A 240 -14.68 5.67 7.72
CA LYS A 240 -14.27 6.96 7.15
C LYS A 240 -14.49 8.11 8.13
N GLU A 241 -15.66 8.16 8.79
CA GLU A 241 -16.02 9.18 9.76
C GLU A 241 -15.09 9.12 10.97
N LEU A 242 -14.80 7.92 11.46
CA LEU A 242 -13.91 7.73 12.60
C LEU A 242 -12.48 8.16 12.24
N PHE A 243 -11.99 7.80 11.05
CA PHE A 243 -10.69 8.23 10.58
C PHE A 243 -10.60 9.76 10.49
N ARG A 244 -11.59 10.40 9.89
CA ARG A 244 -11.70 11.87 9.82
C ARG A 244 -11.72 12.53 11.19
N THR A 245 -12.44 11.96 12.17
CA THR A 245 -12.49 12.45 13.54
C THR A 245 -11.12 12.36 14.23
N MET A 246 -10.36 11.30 13.98
CA MET A 246 -8.99 11.16 14.50
C MET A 246 -8.07 12.23 13.90
N ILE A 247 -8.18 12.52 12.60
CA ILE A 247 -7.38 13.55 11.94
C ILE A 247 -7.76 14.95 12.43
N PHE A 248 -9.06 15.23 12.62
CA PHE A 248 -9.51 16.47 13.28
C PHE A 248 -8.87 16.63 14.66
N SER A 249 -8.89 15.58 15.49
CA SER A 249 -8.28 15.61 16.81
C SER A 249 -6.75 15.81 16.73
N ALA A 250 -6.10 15.22 15.73
CA ALA A 250 -4.67 15.38 15.49
C ALA A 250 -4.31 16.82 15.11
N ALA A 251 -5.08 17.46 14.23
CA ALA A 251 -4.91 18.85 13.85
C ALA A 251 -5.08 19.81 15.03
N ALA A 252 -6.10 19.57 15.86
CA ALA A 252 -6.33 20.35 17.08
C ALA A 252 -5.16 20.23 18.08
N ILE A 253 -4.60 19.03 18.27
CA ILE A 253 -3.42 18.80 19.12
C ILE A 253 -2.19 19.52 18.55
N ALA A 254 -2.00 19.49 17.22
CA ALA A 254 -0.89 20.16 16.57
C ALA A 254 -1.03 21.70 16.56
N GLY A 255 -2.21 22.23 16.86
CA GLY A 255 -2.48 23.68 16.85
C GLY A 255 -2.40 24.31 15.46
N ARG A 256 -2.66 23.54 14.40
CA ARG A 256 -2.51 23.97 13.00
C ARG A 256 -3.87 23.96 12.28
N ASN A 257 -4.06 24.92 11.37
CA ASN A 257 -5.19 24.90 10.45
C ASN A 257 -4.95 23.87 9.35
N VAL A 258 -5.90 22.97 9.13
CA VAL A 258 -5.79 21.88 8.16
C VAL A 258 -7.05 21.84 7.30
N ARG A 259 -6.84 21.75 5.97
CA ARG A 259 -7.92 21.61 4.98
C ARG A 259 -7.83 20.27 4.28
N ILE A 260 -8.95 19.60 4.07
CA ILE A 260 -9.02 18.38 3.27
C ILE A 260 -9.12 18.78 1.81
N LEU A 261 -8.13 18.37 1.01
CA LEU A 261 -8.12 18.58 -0.45
C LEU A 261 -8.79 17.41 -1.18
N HIS A 262 -8.52 16.16 -0.75
CA HIS A 262 -9.09 14.95 -1.33
C HIS A 262 -9.49 13.95 -0.26
N GLN A 263 -10.53 13.18 -0.55
CA GLN A 263 -10.89 11.95 0.14
C GLN A 263 -10.56 10.79 -0.78
N LEU A 264 -9.78 9.83 -0.31
CA LEU A 264 -9.20 8.74 -1.09
C LEU A 264 -9.78 7.40 -0.66
N THR A 265 -9.85 6.49 -1.60
CA THR A 265 -10.31 5.12 -1.41
C THR A 265 -9.49 4.18 -2.30
N GLN A 266 -9.83 2.90 -2.30
CA GLN A 266 -9.29 1.91 -3.22
C GLN A 266 -9.74 2.16 -4.66
N PRO A 267 -8.94 1.75 -5.68
CA PRO A 267 -9.23 1.99 -7.09
C PRO A 267 -10.32 1.05 -7.62
N ALA A 268 -10.76 1.30 -8.85
CA ALA A 268 -11.87 0.58 -9.50
C ALA A 268 -11.62 -0.94 -9.68
N ASP A 269 -10.38 -1.39 -9.72
CA ASP A 269 -10.02 -2.82 -9.78
C ASP A 269 -10.04 -3.51 -8.39
N HIS A 270 -10.38 -2.76 -7.35
CA HIS A 270 -10.71 -3.25 -6.01
C HIS A 270 -12.14 -2.82 -5.65
N PRO A 271 -13.15 -3.25 -6.42
CA PRO A 271 -14.51 -2.74 -6.28
C PRO A 271 -15.12 -3.16 -4.94
N VAL A 272 -16.03 -2.32 -4.46
CA VAL A 272 -16.84 -2.63 -3.27
C VAL A 272 -18.24 -2.97 -3.71
N SER A 273 -18.73 -4.16 -3.34
CA SER A 273 -20.13 -4.50 -3.55
C SER A 273 -21.02 -3.61 -2.70
N ILE A 274 -22.05 -3.02 -3.29
CA ILE A 274 -23.02 -2.19 -2.55
C ILE A 274 -23.77 -2.99 -1.48
N TYR A 275 -23.84 -4.33 -1.65
CA TYR A 275 -24.45 -5.27 -0.70
C TYR A 275 -23.47 -5.80 0.35
N HIS A 276 -22.17 -5.48 0.21
CA HIS A 276 -21.11 -5.90 1.13
C HIS A 276 -20.16 -4.72 1.40
N PRO A 277 -20.62 -3.73 2.17
CA PRO A 277 -19.85 -2.49 2.41
C PRO A 277 -18.57 -2.73 3.23
N GLU A 278 -18.42 -3.88 3.89
CA GLU A 278 -17.20 -4.30 4.60
C GLU A 278 -15.99 -4.45 3.65
N GLY A 279 -16.22 -4.58 2.34
CA GLY A 279 -15.17 -4.54 1.31
C GLY A 279 -14.48 -3.18 1.20
N GLU A 280 -15.03 -2.11 1.77
CA GLU A 280 -14.41 -0.79 1.80
C GLU A 280 -13.41 -0.69 2.96
N TYR A 281 -12.16 -1.04 2.69
CA TYR A 281 -11.12 -1.08 3.73
C TYR A 281 -10.11 0.05 3.67
N LEU A 282 -9.83 0.63 2.48
CA LEU A 282 -8.86 1.70 2.30
C LEU A 282 -9.53 3.07 2.37
N LYS A 283 -9.03 3.92 3.21
CA LYS A 283 -9.42 5.32 3.32
C LYS A 283 -8.20 6.19 3.48
N GLY A 284 -8.21 7.33 2.80
CA GLY A 284 -7.14 8.30 2.87
C GLY A 284 -7.65 9.73 2.80
N LEU A 285 -6.83 10.63 3.27
CA LEU A 285 -7.05 12.08 3.14
C LEU A 285 -5.79 12.72 2.59
N VAL A 286 -5.97 13.68 1.69
CA VAL A 286 -4.91 14.64 1.32
C VAL A 286 -5.23 15.93 2.02
N LEU A 287 -4.29 16.40 2.81
CA LEU A 287 -4.43 17.56 3.69
C LEU A 287 -3.47 18.67 3.26
N TYR A 288 -3.97 19.89 3.25
CA TYR A 288 -3.14 21.10 3.22
C TYR A 288 -2.98 21.61 4.65
N VAL A 289 -1.75 21.83 5.10
CA VAL A 289 -1.41 22.22 6.46
C VAL A 289 -0.83 23.64 6.45
N GLU A 290 -1.55 24.61 7.09
CA GLU A 290 -1.12 26.01 7.19
C GLU A 290 -0.04 26.22 8.23
#